data_fc848a85d6886570052a0797789b400f
#
_entry.id   fc848a85d6886570052a0797789b400f
#
_cell.length_a   1.000
_cell.length_b   1.000
_cell.length_c   1.000
_cell.angle_alpha   90.00
_cell.angle_beta   90.00
_cell.angle_gamma   90.00
#
_symmetry.space_group_name_H-M   'P 1'
#
loop_
_entity.id
_entity.type
_entity.pdbx_description
1 polymer ?
#
loop_
_entity_poly.entity_id
_entity_poly.type
_entity_poly.pdbx_seq_one_letter_code
_entity_poly.pdbx_strand_id
1 'polypeptide(L)'
;HEMSYLAYGLVSDYRLFQEKRSLEAAQKIADYIVHRWSDEPERIPGGGEIALHMAVTGIEPAMLALYEATGEKKYLDFCTQFRKLPQWEGRIVLGRWGKIEGHAYAHMARCLAQIRLDRIEANPRLWKCTRDVVDFLTVRNGLVITGTCGDHECWHDTQEGTINLGETCATAYLIRFLHELLQRQGKPLYGDIMERAIYNALFAAQSPDGRRIRYYTPFDG
;
A
#
# COMPACT_ATOMS: atom_id res chain seq x y z
N HIS A 1 -4.21 -11.46 2.85
CA HIS A 1 -4.40 -10.08 3.30
C HIS A 1 -4.26 -9.97 4.82
N GLU A 2 -5.15 -10.59 5.60
CA GLU A 2 -5.16 -10.51 7.07
C GLU A 2 -3.84 -10.99 7.69
N MET A 3 -3.32 -12.13 7.28
CA MET A 3 -2.03 -12.64 7.76
C MET A 3 -0.88 -11.65 7.50
N SER A 4 -0.91 -10.96 6.38
CA SER A 4 0.12 -9.97 6.02
C SER A 4 0.11 -8.78 6.98
N TYR A 5 -1.07 -8.24 7.26
CA TYR A 5 -1.21 -7.12 8.20
C TYR A 5 -0.96 -7.53 9.64
N LEU A 6 -1.39 -8.74 10.04
CA LEU A 6 -1.09 -9.28 11.36
C LEU A 6 0.42 -9.45 11.56
N ALA A 7 1.12 -10.07 10.62
CA ALA A 7 2.58 -10.22 10.68
C ALA A 7 3.27 -8.85 10.74
N TYR A 8 2.84 -7.88 9.92
CA TYR A 8 3.39 -6.52 9.93
C TYR A 8 3.15 -5.80 11.27
N GLY A 9 1.94 -5.92 11.83
CA GLY A 9 1.59 -5.36 13.14
C GLY A 9 2.43 -5.96 14.27
N LEU A 10 2.61 -7.28 14.28
CA LEU A 10 3.42 -7.98 15.27
C LEU A 10 4.92 -7.61 15.19
N VAL A 11 5.46 -7.40 13.97
CA VAL A 11 6.83 -6.87 13.83
C VAL A 11 6.92 -5.43 14.33
N SER A 12 5.87 -4.63 14.13
CA SER A 12 5.82 -3.25 14.64
C SER A 12 5.78 -3.23 16.17
N ASP A 13 5.00 -4.11 16.78
CA ASP A 13 4.94 -4.31 18.23
C ASP A 13 6.32 -4.68 18.80
N TYR A 14 7.00 -5.65 18.18
CA TYR A 14 8.36 -5.99 18.55
C TYR A 14 9.32 -4.79 18.45
N ARG A 15 9.24 -4.01 17.39
CA ARG A 15 10.12 -2.84 17.19
C ARG A 15 9.88 -1.74 18.22
N LEU A 16 8.64 -1.52 18.63
CA LEU A 16 8.27 -0.47 19.57
C LEU A 16 8.47 -0.89 21.01
N PHE A 17 8.12 -2.11 21.37
CA PHE A 17 8.05 -2.59 22.75
C PHE A 17 9.06 -3.70 23.09
N GLN A 18 9.84 -4.17 22.11
CA GLN A 18 10.80 -5.28 22.24
C GLN A 18 10.15 -6.61 22.68
N GLU A 19 8.84 -6.78 22.39
CA GLU A 19 8.10 -7.99 22.74
C GLU A 19 8.50 -9.14 21.79
N LYS A 20 9.35 -10.05 22.28
CA LYS A 20 9.88 -11.17 21.49
C LYS A 20 8.82 -12.16 21.02
N ARG A 21 7.74 -12.35 21.82
CA ARG A 21 6.64 -13.25 21.45
C ARG A 21 5.92 -12.76 20.20
N SER A 22 5.83 -11.44 20.02
CA SER A 22 5.26 -10.84 18.81
C SER A 22 6.11 -11.13 17.58
N LEU A 23 7.44 -11.03 17.70
CA LEU A 23 8.34 -11.40 16.61
C LEU A 23 8.23 -12.87 16.25
N GLU A 24 8.24 -13.77 17.24
CA GLU A 24 8.09 -15.22 17.03
C GLU A 24 6.75 -15.57 16.35
N ALA A 25 5.67 -14.90 16.74
CA ALA A 25 4.35 -15.08 16.11
C ALA A 25 4.36 -14.59 14.66
N ALA A 26 4.98 -13.43 14.39
CA ALA A 26 5.13 -12.90 13.04
C ALA A 26 5.94 -13.83 12.14
N GLN A 27 7.04 -14.40 12.66
CA GLN A 27 7.85 -15.38 11.92
C GLN A 27 7.05 -16.64 11.57
N LYS A 28 6.26 -17.19 12.50
CA LYS A 28 5.41 -18.37 12.22
C LYS A 28 4.40 -18.10 11.10
N ILE A 29 3.77 -16.91 11.11
CA ILE A 29 2.85 -16.51 10.04
C ILE A 29 3.58 -16.40 8.70
N ALA A 30 4.73 -15.72 8.70
CA ALA A 30 5.50 -15.51 7.48
C ALA A 30 6.10 -16.82 6.93
N ASP A 31 6.57 -17.71 7.80
CA ASP A 31 7.07 -19.02 7.40
C ASP A 31 5.97 -19.87 6.77
N TYR A 32 4.77 -19.84 7.33
CA TYR A 32 3.62 -20.47 6.70
C TYR A 32 3.33 -19.88 5.30
N ILE A 33 3.39 -18.55 5.15
CA ILE A 33 3.19 -17.88 3.86
C ILE A 33 4.28 -18.30 2.86
N VAL A 34 5.54 -18.24 3.26
CA VAL A 34 6.67 -18.61 2.41
C VAL A 34 6.53 -20.07 1.95
N HIS A 35 6.34 -21.01 2.88
CA HIS A 35 6.18 -22.43 2.56
C HIS A 35 4.99 -22.65 1.62
N ARG A 36 3.84 -22.06 1.96
CA ARG A 36 2.60 -22.30 1.23
C ARG A 36 2.62 -21.82 -0.21
N TRP A 37 3.24 -20.68 -0.48
CA TRP A 37 3.20 -20.04 -1.80
C TRP A 37 4.49 -20.14 -2.60
N SER A 38 5.63 -20.42 -1.99
CA SER A 38 6.85 -20.72 -2.75
C SER A 38 6.80 -22.11 -3.40
N ASP A 39 6.19 -23.07 -2.69
CA ASP A 39 6.11 -24.45 -3.18
C ASP A 39 4.94 -24.66 -4.16
N GLU A 40 3.86 -23.90 -4.00
CA GLU A 40 2.66 -23.99 -4.84
C GLU A 40 2.21 -22.62 -5.35
N PRO A 41 2.96 -21.97 -6.26
CA PRO A 41 2.66 -20.61 -6.72
C PRO A 41 1.31 -20.49 -7.45
N GLU A 42 0.82 -21.56 -8.03
CA GLU A 42 -0.48 -21.66 -8.71
C GLU A 42 -1.66 -21.57 -7.74
N ARG A 43 -1.41 -21.84 -6.46
CA ARG A 43 -2.42 -21.98 -5.43
C ARG A 43 -2.65 -20.66 -4.71
N ILE A 44 -3.08 -19.63 -5.45
CA ILE A 44 -3.48 -18.36 -4.87
C ILE A 44 -4.83 -18.53 -4.20
N PRO A 45 -4.96 -18.23 -2.89
CA PRO A 45 -6.22 -18.35 -2.19
C PRO A 45 -7.21 -17.29 -2.68
N GLY A 46 -8.39 -17.72 -3.03
CA GLY A 46 -9.50 -16.86 -3.40
C GLY A 46 -10.01 -17.12 -4.81
N GLY A 47 -11.32 -17.16 -4.95
CA GLY A 47 -12.00 -17.29 -6.22
C GLY A 47 -12.37 -15.94 -6.79
N GLY A 48 -11.69 -15.48 -7.84
CA GLY A 48 -12.03 -14.27 -8.54
C GLY A 48 -10.91 -13.21 -8.55
N GLU A 49 -10.98 -12.31 -9.51
CA GLU A 49 -9.93 -11.32 -9.76
C GLU A 49 -9.69 -10.36 -8.58
N ILE A 50 -10.75 -9.94 -7.90
CA ILE A 50 -10.66 -9.02 -6.75
C ILE A 50 -9.95 -9.68 -5.58
N ALA A 51 -10.30 -10.94 -5.29
CA ALA A 51 -9.70 -11.68 -4.18
C ALA A 51 -8.20 -11.89 -4.37
N LEU A 52 -7.72 -12.03 -5.60
CA LEU A 52 -6.31 -12.26 -5.91
C LEU A 52 -5.41 -11.10 -5.49
N HIS A 53 -5.70 -9.88 -5.92
CA HIS A 53 -4.84 -8.74 -5.57
C HIS A 53 -5.00 -8.34 -4.10
N MET A 54 -6.19 -8.46 -3.54
CA MET A 54 -6.44 -8.23 -2.12
C MET A 54 -5.71 -9.25 -1.24
N ALA A 55 -5.71 -10.52 -1.63
CA ALA A 55 -5.03 -11.58 -0.88
C ALA A 55 -3.53 -11.34 -0.73
N VAL A 56 -2.90 -10.68 -1.71
CA VAL A 56 -1.46 -10.42 -1.72
C VAL A 56 -1.06 -9.00 -1.30
N THR A 57 -2.03 -8.11 -1.12
CA THR A 57 -1.74 -6.74 -0.67
C THR A 57 -1.14 -6.77 0.75
N GLY A 58 -0.01 -6.09 0.93
CA GLY A 58 0.67 -6.01 2.22
C GLY A 58 1.68 -7.13 2.50
N ILE A 59 1.75 -8.18 1.67
CA ILE A 59 2.71 -9.29 1.88
C ILE A 59 4.16 -8.79 1.86
N GLU A 60 4.56 -8.08 0.81
CA GLU A 60 5.93 -7.63 0.66
C GLU A 60 6.38 -6.68 1.79
N PRO A 61 5.59 -5.68 2.23
CA PRO A 61 5.95 -4.88 3.39
C PRO A 61 6.17 -5.70 4.67
N ALA A 62 5.35 -6.73 4.91
CA ALA A 62 5.47 -7.58 6.08
C ALA A 62 6.76 -8.42 6.02
N MET A 63 7.05 -9.05 4.88
CA MET A 63 8.26 -9.85 4.69
C MET A 63 9.54 -9.01 4.80
N LEU A 64 9.57 -7.82 4.18
CA LEU A 64 10.71 -6.91 4.30
C LEU A 64 10.89 -6.42 5.74
N ALA A 65 9.79 -6.18 6.48
CA ALA A 65 9.86 -5.84 7.89
C ALA A 65 10.47 -6.95 8.74
N LEU A 66 10.12 -8.21 8.46
CA LEU A 66 10.69 -9.36 9.11
C LEU A 66 12.17 -9.54 8.76
N TYR A 67 12.54 -9.39 7.50
CA TYR A 67 13.95 -9.41 7.11
C TYR A 67 14.77 -8.38 7.89
N GLU A 68 14.32 -7.15 7.98
CA GLU A 68 15.00 -6.09 8.72
C GLU A 68 15.08 -6.37 10.24
N ALA A 69 14.11 -7.08 10.80
CA ALA A 69 14.07 -7.42 12.22
C ALA A 69 14.90 -8.65 12.58
N THR A 70 15.04 -9.60 11.64
CA THR A 70 15.64 -10.93 11.92
C THR A 70 16.93 -11.21 11.17
N GLY A 71 17.15 -10.53 10.03
CA GLY A 71 18.23 -10.85 9.09
C GLY A 71 17.99 -12.13 8.25
N GLU A 72 16.84 -12.81 8.42
CA GLU A 72 16.56 -14.07 7.74
C GLU A 72 16.26 -13.86 6.25
N LYS A 73 17.22 -14.27 5.43
CA LYS A 73 17.22 -14.04 3.99
C LYS A 73 15.99 -14.58 3.25
N LYS A 74 15.37 -15.65 3.75
CA LYS A 74 14.16 -16.25 3.16
C LYS A 74 13.02 -15.23 2.92
N TYR A 75 12.89 -14.23 3.80
CA TYR A 75 11.86 -13.19 3.66
C TYR A 75 12.20 -12.20 2.55
N LEU A 76 13.48 -11.84 2.41
CA LEU A 76 13.95 -11.01 1.29
C LEU A 76 13.82 -11.76 -0.04
N ASP A 77 14.27 -13.02 -0.09
CA ASP A 77 14.18 -13.87 -1.28
C ASP A 77 12.74 -14.08 -1.72
N PHE A 78 11.81 -14.23 -0.79
CA PHE A 78 10.38 -14.26 -1.12
C PHE A 78 9.93 -13.02 -1.88
N CYS A 79 10.33 -11.82 -1.44
CA CYS A 79 9.99 -10.57 -2.12
C CYS A 79 10.68 -10.41 -3.47
N THR A 80 11.96 -10.74 -3.55
CA THR A 80 12.78 -10.45 -4.73
C THR A 80 12.70 -11.53 -5.81
N GLN A 81 12.72 -12.80 -5.42
CA GLN A 81 12.75 -13.93 -6.35
C GLN A 81 11.35 -14.45 -6.65
N PHE A 82 10.53 -14.71 -5.63
CA PHE A 82 9.20 -15.26 -5.83
C PHE A 82 8.20 -14.19 -6.27
N ARG A 83 8.08 -13.09 -5.50
CA ARG A 83 7.16 -11.97 -5.82
C ARG A 83 7.66 -11.06 -6.93
N LYS A 84 8.92 -11.20 -7.32
CA LYS A 84 9.59 -10.42 -8.39
C LYS A 84 9.38 -8.90 -8.22
N LEU A 85 9.45 -8.44 -6.96
CA LEU A 85 9.21 -7.04 -6.62
C LEU A 85 10.14 -6.06 -7.37
N PRO A 86 11.45 -6.36 -7.59
CA PRO A 86 12.33 -5.48 -8.37
C PRO A 86 11.97 -5.36 -9.85
N GLN A 87 11.28 -6.36 -10.41
CA GLN A 87 10.88 -6.40 -11.82
C GLN A 87 9.47 -5.87 -12.04
N TRP A 88 8.73 -5.57 -10.96
CA TRP A 88 7.39 -5.06 -11.11
C TRP A 88 7.41 -3.62 -11.63
N GLU A 89 6.85 -3.43 -12.80
CA GLU A 89 6.71 -2.14 -13.50
C GLU A 89 5.22 -1.84 -13.71
N GLY A 90 4.44 -1.88 -12.63
CA GLY A 90 3.00 -1.67 -12.69
C GLY A 90 2.67 -0.29 -13.26
N ARG A 91 2.10 -0.24 -14.44
CA ARG A 91 1.55 0.98 -15.01
C ARG A 91 0.17 1.21 -14.46
N ILE A 92 -0.16 2.46 -14.16
CA ILE A 92 -1.51 2.82 -13.73
C ILE A 92 -2.52 2.44 -14.82
N VAL A 93 -3.57 1.73 -14.42
CA VAL A 93 -4.68 1.31 -15.27
C VAL A 93 -5.96 1.89 -14.69
N LEU A 94 -6.64 2.76 -15.45
CA LEU A 94 -7.85 3.42 -14.96
C LEU A 94 -9.04 2.46 -14.92
N GLY A 95 -9.86 2.57 -13.87
CA GLY A 95 -11.12 1.86 -13.74
C GLY A 95 -11.03 0.33 -13.74
N ARG A 96 -9.91 -0.25 -13.31
CA ARG A 96 -9.68 -1.70 -13.30
C ARG A 96 -9.55 -2.27 -11.90
N TRP A 97 -10.61 -2.82 -11.42
CA TRP A 97 -10.74 -3.34 -10.07
C TRP A 97 -9.91 -4.62 -9.81
N GLY A 98 -9.87 -5.52 -10.76
CA GLY A 98 -9.26 -6.85 -10.61
C GLY A 98 -7.74 -6.91 -10.68
N LYS A 99 -7.03 -5.77 -10.77
CA LYS A 99 -5.56 -5.72 -10.90
C LYS A 99 -4.96 -4.77 -9.88
N ILE A 100 -3.79 -5.14 -9.34
CA ILE A 100 -2.99 -4.27 -8.46
C ILE A 100 -2.78 -2.89 -9.10
N GLU A 101 -2.49 -2.87 -10.39
CA GLU A 101 -2.23 -1.67 -11.18
C GLU A 101 -3.44 -0.76 -11.33
N GLY A 102 -4.64 -1.29 -11.18
CA GLY A 102 -5.89 -0.53 -11.24
C GLY A 102 -6.40 -0.09 -9.88
N HIS A 103 -6.09 -0.83 -8.83
CA HIS A 103 -6.58 -0.58 -7.48
C HIS A 103 -5.66 0.41 -6.74
N ALA A 104 -6.15 1.60 -6.43
CA ALA A 104 -5.32 2.71 -5.97
C ALA A 104 -4.47 2.38 -4.73
N TYR A 105 -5.08 1.88 -3.64
CA TYR A 105 -4.29 1.62 -2.44
C TYR A 105 -3.38 0.38 -2.57
N ALA A 106 -3.80 -0.65 -3.29
CA ALA A 106 -2.97 -1.84 -3.48
C ALA A 106 -1.72 -1.54 -4.32
N HIS A 107 -1.85 -0.67 -5.34
CA HIS A 107 -0.73 -0.14 -6.11
C HIS A 107 0.24 0.64 -5.23
N MET A 108 -0.27 1.60 -4.45
CA MET A 108 0.58 2.38 -3.52
C MET A 108 1.24 1.50 -2.45
N ALA A 109 0.55 0.48 -1.95
CA ALA A 109 1.13 -0.49 -1.02
C ALA A 109 2.36 -1.20 -1.63
N ARG A 110 2.29 -1.55 -2.90
CA ARG A 110 3.41 -2.19 -3.59
C ARG A 110 4.54 -1.22 -3.92
N CYS A 111 4.23 0.04 -4.25
CA CYS A 111 5.23 1.11 -4.35
C CYS A 111 5.97 1.32 -3.01
N LEU A 112 5.25 1.33 -1.89
CA LEU A 112 5.85 1.41 -0.56
C LEU A 112 6.79 0.23 -0.28
N ALA A 113 6.44 -0.97 -0.73
CA ALA A 113 7.33 -2.13 -0.64
C ALA A 113 8.61 -1.94 -1.48
N GLN A 114 8.50 -1.39 -2.70
CA GLN A 114 9.66 -1.07 -3.53
C GLN A 114 10.56 -0.01 -2.88
N ILE A 115 9.98 1.04 -2.30
CA ILE A 115 10.73 2.08 -1.57
C ILE A 115 11.46 1.45 -0.37
N ARG A 116 10.82 0.52 0.32
CA ARG A 116 11.45 -0.19 1.44
C ARG A 116 12.58 -1.09 0.98
N LEU A 117 12.38 -1.84 -0.10
CA LEU A 117 13.41 -2.68 -0.69
C LEU A 117 14.63 -1.87 -1.13
N ASP A 118 14.43 -0.65 -1.68
CA ASP A 118 15.51 0.26 -2.05
C ASP A 118 16.39 0.70 -0.86
N ARG A 119 15.84 0.69 0.37
CA ARG A 119 16.64 0.92 1.59
C ARG A 119 17.56 -0.25 1.91
N ILE A 120 17.17 -1.45 1.53
CA ILE A 120 17.92 -2.69 1.77
C ILE A 120 18.93 -2.90 0.66
N GLU A 121 18.49 -2.79 -0.58
CA GLU A 121 19.26 -3.00 -1.80
C GLU A 121 18.97 -1.87 -2.78
N ALA A 122 19.82 -0.85 -2.79
CA ALA A 122 19.64 0.34 -3.65
C ALA A 122 19.53 -0.04 -5.13
N ASN A 123 18.39 0.27 -5.73
CA ASN A 123 18.13 -0.02 -7.14
C ASN A 123 17.21 1.05 -7.76
N PRO A 124 17.72 1.88 -8.69
CA PRO A 124 16.95 2.95 -9.31
C PRO A 124 15.65 2.53 -10.01
N ARG A 125 15.56 1.25 -10.42
CA ARG A 125 14.34 0.68 -11.03
C ARG A 125 13.16 0.65 -10.07
N LEU A 126 13.41 0.45 -8.77
CA LEU A 126 12.37 0.41 -7.73
C LEU A 126 11.58 1.72 -7.59
N TRP A 127 12.11 2.81 -8.13
CA TRP A 127 11.46 4.12 -8.09
C TRP A 127 10.55 4.41 -9.29
N LYS A 128 10.52 3.54 -10.30
CA LYS A 128 9.75 3.80 -11.52
C LYS A 128 8.27 3.94 -11.23
N CYS A 129 7.65 2.94 -10.60
CA CYS A 129 6.22 2.97 -10.28
C CYS A 129 5.87 4.14 -9.35
N THR A 130 6.74 4.44 -8.38
CA THR A 130 6.58 5.60 -7.49
C THR A 130 6.55 6.91 -8.25
N ARG A 131 7.46 7.12 -9.22
CA ARG A 131 7.46 8.33 -10.08
C ARG A 131 6.20 8.39 -10.94
N ASP A 132 5.78 7.27 -11.51
CA ASP A 132 4.56 7.21 -12.33
C ASP A 132 3.30 7.56 -11.51
N VAL A 133 3.22 7.13 -10.23
CA VAL A 133 2.13 7.52 -9.32
C VAL A 133 2.18 9.00 -8.97
N VAL A 134 3.35 9.54 -8.65
CA VAL A 134 3.49 10.98 -8.36
C VAL A 134 3.09 11.83 -9.57
N ASP A 135 3.57 11.48 -10.76
CA ASP A 135 3.20 12.16 -12.01
C ASP A 135 1.69 12.09 -12.25
N PHE A 136 1.10 10.92 -12.09
CA PHE A 136 -0.33 10.73 -12.24
C PHE A 136 -1.15 11.62 -11.28
N LEU A 137 -0.77 11.64 -10.01
CA LEU A 137 -1.46 12.43 -8.99
C LEU A 137 -1.31 13.95 -9.23
N THR A 138 -0.13 14.41 -9.63
CA THR A 138 0.19 15.86 -9.63
C THR A 138 0.08 16.52 -10.99
N VAL A 139 0.18 15.77 -12.09
CA VAL A 139 0.21 16.29 -13.46
C VAL A 139 -0.97 15.79 -14.29
N ARG A 140 -1.42 14.55 -14.05
CA ARG A 140 -2.41 13.88 -14.89
C ARG A 140 -3.80 13.77 -14.25
N ASN A 141 -4.11 14.70 -13.36
CA ASN A 141 -5.44 14.85 -12.74
C ASN A 141 -5.90 13.66 -11.87
N GLY A 142 -4.97 12.83 -11.39
CA GLY A 142 -5.29 11.68 -10.51
C GLY A 142 -5.60 12.06 -9.06
N LEU A 143 -5.26 13.29 -8.63
CA LEU A 143 -5.54 13.80 -7.29
C LEU A 143 -6.87 14.55 -7.28
N VAL A 144 -7.76 14.15 -6.39
CA VAL A 144 -9.03 14.85 -6.15
C VAL A 144 -8.77 16.17 -5.42
N ILE A 145 -9.58 17.18 -5.63
CA ILE A 145 -9.42 18.52 -5.03
C ILE A 145 -9.34 18.48 -3.50
N THR A 146 -9.97 17.53 -2.84
CA THR A 146 -9.91 17.30 -1.39
C THR A 146 -8.58 16.69 -0.92
N GLY A 147 -7.70 16.30 -1.82
CA GLY A 147 -6.42 15.67 -1.51
C GLY A 147 -6.46 14.15 -1.44
N THR A 148 -7.59 13.52 -1.76
CA THR A 148 -7.69 12.06 -1.91
C THR A 148 -7.46 11.63 -3.36
N CYS A 149 -7.56 10.33 -3.62
CA CYS A 149 -7.52 9.75 -4.96
C CYS A 149 -8.46 8.54 -5.05
N GLY A 150 -8.77 8.14 -6.27
CA GLY A 150 -9.56 6.95 -6.53
C GLY A 150 -11.07 7.18 -6.57
N ASP A 151 -11.72 6.41 -7.41
CA ASP A 151 -13.17 6.24 -7.51
C ASP A 151 -13.47 4.75 -7.63
N HIS A 152 -14.44 4.21 -6.87
CA HIS A 152 -14.68 2.77 -6.78
C HIS A 152 -13.39 1.97 -6.48
N GLU A 153 -12.56 2.47 -5.56
CA GLU A 153 -11.27 1.87 -5.19
C GLU A 153 -10.19 1.93 -6.31
N CYS A 154 -10.56 2.40 -7.51
CA CYS A 154 -9.69 2.41 -8.68
C CYS A 154 -9.07 3.77 -8.96
N TRP A 155 -7.95 3.76 -9.69
CA TRP A 155 -7.41 4.97 -10.28
C TRP A 155 -8.38 5.58 -11.29
N HIS A 156 -8.55 6.90 -11.24
CA HIS A 156 -9.27 7.69 -12.22
C HIS A 156 -8.61 9.07 -12.36
N ASP A 157 -8.91 9.77 -13.44
CA ASP A 157 -8.31 11.06 -13.82
C ASP A 157 -9.38 12.17 -14.04
N THR A 158 -10.51 12.03 -13.40
CA THR A 158 -11.62 13.00 -13.47
C THR A 158 -11.89 13.60 -12.08
N GLN A 159 -12.41 14.85 -12.07
CA GLN A 159 -12.90 15.52 -10.87
C GLN A 159 -14.44 15.43 -10.76
N GLU A 160 -15.09 14.69 -11.65
CA GLU A 160 -16.53 14.49 -11.59
C GLU A 160 -16.86 13.67 -10.33
N GLY A 161 -17.68 14.26 -9.48
CA GLY A 161 -18.10 13.65 -8.24
C GLY A 161 -19.00 12.45 -8.52
N THR A 162 -18.60 11.30 -8.01
CA THR A 162 -19.45 10.12 -7.95
C THR A 162 -19.67 9.74 -6.49
N ILE A 163 -20.65 8.90 -6.23
CA ILE A 163 -20.97 8.43 -4.87
C ILE A 163 -19.84 7.63 -4.22
N ASN A 164 -18.87 7.15 -5.02
CA ASN A 164 -17.77 6.31 -4.58
C ASN A 164 -16.39 6.99 -4.73
N LEU A 165 -16.39 8.31 -4.85
CA LEU A 165 -15.16 9.08 -4.94
C LEU A 165 -14.44 9.11 -3.58
N GLY A 166 -13.12 9.04 -3.60
CA GLY A 166 -12.30 9.26 -2.42
C GLY A 166 -12.42 8.16 -1.37
N GLU A 167 -12.04 6.93 -1.72
CA GLU A 167 -11.97 5.82 -0.78
C GLU A 167 -11.05 6.14 0.40
N THR A 168 -11.51 5.88 1.61
CA THR A 168 -10.73 6.15 2.84
C THR A 168 -9.47 5.29 2.93
N CYS A 169 -9.48 4.05 2.42
CA CYS A 169 -8.27 3.22 2.33
C CYS A 169 -7.23 3.85 1.38
N ALA A 170 -7.67 4.32 0.21
CA ALA A 170 -6.79 5.01 -0.74
C ALA A 170 -6.21 6.29 -0.12
N THR A 171 -7.02 7.07 0.60
CA THR A 171 -6.58 8.26 1.33
C THR A 171 -5.52 7.93 2.38
N ALA A 172 -5.73 6.89 3.18
CA ALA A 172 -4.77 6.47 4.20
C ALA A 172 -3.44 5.99 3.58
N TYR A 173 -3.51 5.24 2.49
CA TYR A 173 -2.30 4.80 1.78
C TYR A 173 -1.60 5.94 1.06
N LEU A 174 -2.33 6.91 0.52
CA LEU A 174 -1.76 8.12 -0.07
C LEU A 174 -0.96 8.92 0.97
N ILE A 175 -1.52 9.13 2.16
CA ILE A 175 -0.81 9.81 3.27
C ILE A 175 0.48 9.05 3.62
N ARG A 176 0.43 7.73 3.76
CA ARG A 176 1.62 6.91 4.04
C ARG A 176 2.66 7.00 2.92
N PHE A 177 2.21 6.94 1.68
CA PHE A 177 3.06 7.04 0.49
C PHE A 177 3.77 8.39 0.40
N LEU A 178 3.03 9.48 0.57
CA LEU A 178 3.58 10.83 0.56
C LEU A 178 4.51 11.10 1.75
N HIS A 179 4.21 10.56 2.93
CA HIS A 179 5.08 10.63 4.09
C HIS A 179 6.44 9.98 3.82
N GLU A 180 6.47 8.76 3.24
CA GLU A 180 7.72 8.11 2.84
C GLU A 180 8.50 8.94 1.81
N LEU A 181 7.81 9.54 0.84
CA LEU A 181 8.43 10.41 -0.14
C LEU A 181 8.99 11.70 0.47
N LEU A 182 8.25 12.31 1.40
CA LEU A 182 8.69 13.50 2.12
C LEU A 182 9.97 13.22 2.91
N GLN A 183 10.01 12.11 3.65
CA GLN A 183 11.20 11.69 4.39
C GLN A 183 12.41 11.42 3.48
N ARG A 184 12.18 10.88 2.30
CA ARG A 184 13.26 10.46 1.37
C ARG A 184 13.75 11.59 0.48
N GLN A 185 12.90 12.51 0.08
CA GLN A 185 13.19 13.53 -0.93
C GLN A 185 13.10 14.96 -0.42
N GLY A 186 12.45 15.18 0.74
CA GLY A 186 12.32 16.50 1.35
C GLY A 186 11.52 17.53 0.54
N LYS A 187 10.67 17.09 -0.42
CA LYS A 187 9.89 18.02 -1.26
C LYS A 187 8.65 18.52 -0.53
N PRO A 188 8.47 19.84 -0.32
CA PRO A 188 7.32 20.41 0.38
C PRO A 188 5.97 19.99 -0.21
N LEU A 189 5.88 19.82 -1.54
CA LEU A 189 4.68 19.39 -2.24
C LEU A 189 4.02 18.14 -1.61
N TYR A 190 4.83 17.18 -1.13
CA TYR A 190 4.28 15.98 -0.49
C TYR A 190 3.61 16.30 0.85
N GLY A 191 4.19 17.23 1.61
CA GLY A 191 3.60 17.74 2.85
C GLY A 191 2.28 18.47 2.60
N ASP A 192 2.25 19.33 1.58
CA ASP A 192 1.04 20.11 1.20
C ASP A 192 -0.12 19.18 0.79
N ILE A 193 0.18 18.14 0.01
CA ILE A 193 -0.86 17.16 -0.38
C ILE A 193 -1.30 16.35 0.84
N MET A 194 -0.38 15.94 1.71
CA MET A 194 -0.71 15.21 2.95
C MET A 194 -1.61 16.05 3.85
N GLU A 195 -1.30 17.32 4.08
CA GLU A 195 -2.11 18.22 4.88
C GLU A 195 -3.52 18.32 4.31
N ARG A 196 -3.65 18.54 3.00
CA ARG A 196 -4.94 18.58 2.32
C ARG A 196 -5.71 17.27 2.49
N ALA A 197 -5.06 16.12 2.28
CA ALA A 197 -5.68 14.80 2.43
C ALA A 197 -6.16 14.54 3.86
N ILE A 198 -5.40 14.95 4.87
CA ILE A 198 -5.76 14.78 6.28
C ILE A 198 -6.97 15.62 6.63
N TYR A 199 -6.94 16.92 6.34
CA TYR A 199 -7.98 17.84 6.80
C TYR A 199 -9.26 17.80 5.96
N ASN A 200 -9.16 17.57 4.64
CA ASN A 200 -10.32 17.66 3.75
C ASN A 200 -10.87 16.29 3.30
N ALA A 201 -10.11 15.21 3.44
CA ALA A 201 -10.58 13.86 3.08
C ALA A 201 -10.68 12.94 4.29
N LEU A 202 -9.58 12.75 5.04
CA LEU A 202 -9.59 11.80 6.16
C LEU A 202 -10.51 12.25 7.29
N PHE A 203 -10.43 13.53 7.71
CA PHE A 203 -11.33 14.05 8.76
C PHE A 203 -12.76 14.21 8.28
N ALA A 204 -12.99 14.49 6.99
CA ALA A 204 -14.32 14.50 6.42
C ALA A 204 -14.98 13.11 6.37
N ALA A 205 -14.19 12.05 6.37
CA ALA A 205 -14.71 10.69 6.49
C ALA A 205 -15.20 10.35 7.91
N GLN A 206 -14.74 11.06 8.92
CA GLN A 206 -15.10 10.81 10.32
C GLN A 206 -16.43 11.50 10.67
N SER A 207 -17.31 10.76 11.35
CA SER A 207 -18.54 11.36 11.89
C SER A 207 -18.21 12.37 12.99
N PRO A 208 -19.10 13.39 13.22
CA PRO A 208 -18.87 14.43 14.24
C PRO A 208 -18.63 13.87 15.67
N ASP A 209 -19.20 12.72 15.99
CA ASP A 209 -19.00 12.03 17.27
C ASP A 209 -17.74 11.17 17.33
N GLY A 210 -16.97 11.10 16.24
CA GLY A 210 -15.74 10.33 16.13
C GLY A 210 -15.89 8.81 16.10
N ARG A 211 -17.12 8.29 16.04
CA ARG A 211 -17.40 6.85 16.21
C ARG A 211 -17.55 6.08 14.92
N ARG A 212 -17.67 6.77 13.79
CA ARG A 212 -17.89 6.16 12.47
C ARG A 212 -16.98 6.78 11.45
N ILE A 213 -16.58 6.00 10.45
CA ILE A 213 -15.80 6.44 9.30
C ILE A 213 -16.56 6.01 8.04
N ARG A 214 -16.76 6.94 7.13
CA ARG A 214 -17.31 6.65 5.79
C ARG A 214 -16.25 5.93 4.96
N TYR A 215 -16.70 5.00 4.14
CA TYR A 215 -15.81 4.32 3.21
C TYR A 215 -15.42 5.22 2.02
N TYR A 216 -16.36 6.00 1.52
CA TYR A 216 -16.14 7.02 0.48
C TYR A 216 -16.46 8.41 0.99
N THR A 217 -15.80 9.42 0.41
CA THR A 217 -15.99 10.84 0.72
C THR A 217 -16.37 11.61 -0.56
N PRO A 218 -17.57 11.39 -1.12
CA PRO A 218 -18.03 12.09 -2.31
C PRO A 218 -18.25 13.59 -2.05
N PHE A 219 -18.31 14.39 -3.13
CA PHE A 219 -18.63 15.82 -3.03
C PHE A 219 -20.10 16.05 -2.67
N ASP A 220 -20.99 15.18 -3.14
CA ASP A 220 -22.42 15.18 -2.86
C ASP A 220 -22.64 14.39 -1.56
N GLY A 221 -22.63 15.11 -0.45
CA GLY A 221 -22.61 14.56 0.90
C GLY A 221 -23.91 13.97 1.41
#